data_9938d67d2f10ee34383582d065dfbf7b
#
_entry.id   9938d67d2f10ee34383582d065dfbf7b
#
_cell.length_a   1.000
_cell.length_b   1.000
_cell.length_c   1.000
_cell.angle_alpha   90.00
_cell.angle_beta   90.00
_cell.angle_gamma   90.00
#
_symmetry.space_group_name_H-M   'P 1'
#
loop_
_entity.id
_entity.type
_entity.pdbx_description
1 polymer ?
#
loop_
_entity_poly.entity_id
_entity_poly.type
_entity_poly.pdbx_seq_one_letter_code
_entity_poly.pdbx_strand_id
1 'polypeptide(L)'
;MKFNELSEDTKKKVMGNVVDDLDNHMQEEFKKETFSIDGLRLRYLLEHERGDGVSFVGSINGDNLKKLPFAHLIKDDISITFTLNYLANYYSHVNTVDVFIDYDEEKYTCKEYNQLENAVKSWYRDVCKRLEKSGYDYLDAYEMEDEDDVRLLLAYDEFTGGKWTII
;
A
#
# COMPACT_ATOMS: atom_id res chain seq x y z
N MET A 1 2.31 -10.56 31.12
CA MET A 1 2.43 -9.09 31.24
C MET A 1 1.70 -8.48 30.08
N LYS A 2 0.70 -7.65 30.34
CA LYS A 2 -0.09 -7.00 29.28
C LYS A 2 0.63 -5.75 28.77
N PHE A 3 0.41 -5.37 27.52
CA PHE A 3 1.03 -4.18 26.92
C PHE A 3 0.86 -2.92 27.81
N ASN A 4 -0.32 -2.73 28.37
CA ASN A 4 -0.64 -1.59 29.23
C ASN A 4 0.17 -1.57 30.55
N GLU A 5 0.76 -2.68 30.96
CA GLU A 5 1.58 -2.83 32.17
C GLU A 5 3.07 -2.56 31.93
N LEU A 6 3.46 -2.38 30.66
CA LEU A 6 4.83 -2.07 30.27
C LEU A 6 5.21 -0.62 30.63
N SER A 7 6.50 -0.38 30.83
CA SER A 7 7.02 0.99 30.92
C SER A 7 6.81 1.74 29.60
N GLU A 8 6.71 3.07 29.67
CA GLU A 8 6.52 3.90 28.47
C GLU A 8 7.66 3.72 27.45
N ASP A 9 8.89 3.53 27.89
CA ASP A 9 10.03 3.28 26.99
C ASP A 9 9.92 1.93 26.29
N THR A 10 9.48 0.90 27.00
CA THR A 10 9.25 -0.44 26.42
C THR A 10 8.07 -0.41 25.46
N LYS A 11 6.98 0.29 25.79
CA LYS A 11 5.86 0.50 24.87
C LYS A 11 6.28 1.15 23.57
N LYS A 12 7.08 2.22 23.64
CA LYS A 12 7.60 2.91 22.45
C LYS A 12 8.45 1.99 21.58
N LYS A 13 9.28 1.17 22.18
CA LYS A 13 10.14 0.22 21.49
C LYS A 13 9.34 -0.86 20.78
N VAL A 14 8.36 -1.45 21.47
CA VAL A 14 7.45 -2.45 20.90
C VAL A 14 6.65 -1.86 19.73
N MET A 15 6.10 -0.66 19.89
CA MET A 15 5.36 0.01 18.83
C MET A 15 6.24 0.37 17.63
N GLY A 16 7.48 0.77 17.84
CA GLY A 16 8.45 1.02 16.78
C GLY A 16 8.71 -0.21 15.93
N ASN A 17 8.87 -1.36 16.55
CA ASN A 17 9.05 -2.63 15.84
C ASN A 17 7.81 -3.01 15.03
N VAL A 18 6.61 -2.83 15.56
CA VAL A 18 5.35 -3.08 14.84
C VAL A 18 5.25 -2.20 13.59
N VAL A 19 5.62 -0.92 13.70
CA VAL A 19 5.60 0.02 12.56
C VAL A 19 6.57 -0.42 11.46
N ASP A 20 7.79 -0.81 11.82
CA ASP A 20 8.81 -1.25 10.85
C ASP A 20 8.38 -2.54 10.14
N ASP A 21 7.80 -3.47 10.86
CA ASP A 21 7.30 -4.72 10.29
C ASP A 21 6.07 -4.51 9.41
N LEU A 22 5.17 -3.65 9.82
CA LEU A 22 4.04 -3.25 8.99
C LEU A 22 4.54 -2.67 7.66
N ASP A 23 5.53 -1.77 7.70
CA ASP A 23 6.07 -1.18 6.48
C ASP A 23 6.70 -2.24 5.57
N ASN A 24 7.48 -3.15 6.10
CA ASN A 24 8.04 -4.26 5.34
C ASN A 24 6.95 -5.13 4.70
N HIS A 25 5.91 -5.49 5.45
CA HIS A 25 4.76 -6.23 4.95
C HIS A 25 4.06 -5.48 3.82
N MET A 26 3.75 -4.20 4.03
CA MET A 26 3.06 -3.37 3.04
C MET A 26 3.87 -3.20 1.76
N GLN A 27 5.19 -3.02 1.85
CA GLN A 27 6.06 -2.91 0.67
C GLN A 27 6.13 -4.22 -0.11
N GLU A 28 6.18 -5.36 0.56
CA GLU A 28 6.16 -6.68 -0.11
C GLU A 28 4.84 -6.95 -0.82
N GLU A 29 3.72 -6.70 -0.15
CA GLU A 29 2.39 -6.84 -0.75
C GLU A 29 2.18 -5.87 -1.91
N PHE A 30 2.69 -4.64 -1.79
CA PHE A 30 2.63 -3.65 -2.85
C PHE A 30 3.38 -4.11 -4.11
N LYS A 31 4.56 -4.68 -3.96
CA LYS A 31 5.30 -5.25 -5.09
C LYS A 31 4.53 -6.38 -5.79
N LYS A 32 3.87 -7.24 -5.02
CA LYS A 32 3.04 -8.31 -5.59
C LYS A 32 1.85 -7.76 -6.35
N GLU A 33 1.09 -6.85 -5.74
CA GLU A 33 -0.12 -6.28 -6.31
C GLU A 33 0.15 -5.40 -7.54
N THR A 34 1.32 -4.80 -7.63
CA THR A 34 1.75 -3.95 -8.75
C THR A 34 2.71 -4.65 -9.70
N PHE A 35 2.85 -5.97 -9.62
CA PHE A 35 3.73 -6.77 -10.50
C PHE A 35 5.17 -6.30 -10.54
N SER A 36 5.68 -5.77 -9.44
CA SER A 36 7.02 -5.17 -9.32
C SER A 36 7.30 -4.07 -10.35
N ILE A 37 6.27 -3.30 -10.71
CA ILE A 37 6.43 -2.14 -11.60
C ILE A 37 7.28 -1.09 -10.90
N ASP A 38 8.36 -0.66 -11.56
CA ASP A 38 9.26 0.36 -11.05
C ASP A 38 8.61 1.76 -11.09
N GLY A 39 9.06 2.65 -10.21
CA GLY A 39 8.65 4.05 -10.21
C GLY A 39 7.33 4.33 -9.49
N LEU A 40 6.70 3.32 -8.91
CA LEU A 40 5.53 3.48 -8.05
C LEU A 40 5.94 3.56 -6.58
N ARG A 41 5.28 4.44 -5.83
CA ARG A 41 5.54 4.64 -4.40
C ARG A 41 4.26 4.51 -3.60
N LEU A 42 4.29 3.65 -2.60
CA LEU A 42 3.20 3.41 -1.67
C LEU A 42 3.06 4.54 -0.64
N ARG A 43 1.81 4.87 -0.31
CA ARG A 43 1.43 5.75 0.81
C ARG A 43 0.30 5.08 1.58
N TYR A 44 0.39 5.08 2.90
CA TYR A 44 -0.70 4.54 3.73
C TYR A 44 -0.70 5.15 5.13
N LEU A 45 -1.88 5.12 5.74
CA LEU A 45 -2.11 5.36 7.15
C LEU A 45 -3.26 4.44 7.59
N LEU A 46 -3.03 3.61 8.58
CA LEU A 46 -3.93 2.55 9.01
C LEU A 46 -4.20 2.65 10.52
N GLU A 47 -4.94 3.67 10.93
CA GLU A 47 -5.28 3.95 12.33
C GLU A 47 -6.78 3.87 12.62
N HIS A 48 -7.59 3.32 11.69
CA HIS A 48 -9.04 3.25 11.75
C HIS A 48 -9.72 4.63 11.88
N GLU A 49 -9.06 5.67 11.39
CA GLU A 49 -9.59 7.04 11.41
C GLU A 49 -10.17 7.44 10.05
N ARG A 50 -11.01 8.47 10.07
CA ARG A 50 -11.57 9.02 8.84
C ARG A 50 -10.46 9.57 7.93
N GLY A 51 -10.45 9.13 6.69
CA GLY A 51 -9.47 9.56 5.71
C GLY A 51 -8.21 8.69 5.65
N ASP A 52 -8.11 7.68 6.51
CA ASP A 52 -7.09 6.66 6.42
C ASP A 52 -7.30 5.76 5.21
N GLY A 53 -6.26 5.03 4.86
CA GLY A 53 -6.28 4.06 3.79
C GLY A 53 -4.95 3.98 3.07
N VAL A 54 -5.00 3.45 1.85
CA VAL A 54 -3.85 3.20 1.00
C VAL A 54 -4.01 3.92 -0.32
N SER A 55 -2.93 4.51 -0.78
CA SER A 55 -2.78 5.08 -2.12
C SER A 55 -1.35 4.87 -2.62
N PHE A 56 -1.13 5.04 -3.90
CA PHE A 56 0.22 5.07 -4.46
C PHE A 56 0.32 6.07 -5.60
N VAL A 57 1.54 6.53 -5.86
CA VAL A 57 1.86 7.54 -6.86
C VAL A 57 3.02 7.08 -7.73
N GLY A 58 3.14 7.67 -8.90
CA GLY A 58 4.20 7.40 -9.85
C GLY A 58 3.67 7.25 -11.27
N SER A 59 4.53 6.82 -12.18
CA SER A 59 4.19 6.65 -13.59
C SER A 59 4.50 5.24 -14.07
N ILE A 60 3.63 4.72 -14.94
CA ILE A 60 3.81 3.45 -15.62
C ILE A 60 3.95 3.74 -17.11
N ASN A 61 5.06 3.35 -17.69
CA ASN A 61 5.34 3.51 -19.13
C ASN A 61 6.24 2.38 -19.65
N GLY A 62 6.50 2.38 -20.94
CA GLY A 62 7.41 1.42 -21.59
C GLY A 62 7.02 -0.03 -21.34
N ASP A 63 8.02 -0.86 -21.03
CA ASP A 63 7.81 -2.30 -20.84
C ASP A 63 6.96 -2.65 -19.61
N ASN A 64 6.85 -1.76 -18.65
CA ASN A 64 6.00 -1.96 -17.47
C ASN A 64 4.51 -2.01 -17.82
N LEU A 65 4.09 -1.36 -18.92
CA LEU A 65 2.72 -1.43 -19.41
C LEU A 65 2.28 -2.87 -19.74
N LYS A 66 3.20 -3.71 -20.18
CA LYS A 66 2.93 -5.11 -20.52
C LYS A 66 2.61 -5.98 -19.31
N LYS A 67 2.99 -5.55 -18.11
CA LYS A 67 2.73 -6.24 -16.84
C LYS A 67 1.30 -6.03 -16.34
N LEU A 68 0.59 -5.02 -16.85
CA LEU A 68 -0.74 -4.68 -16.40
C LEU A 68 -1.80 -5.70 -16.87
N PRO A 69 -2.80 -6.01 -16.04
CA PRO A 69 -3.83 -6.98 -16.38
C PRO A 69 -4.74 -6.53 -17.53
N PHE A 70 -4.74 -5.24 -17.86
CA PHE A 70 -5.47 -4.65 -18.98
C PHE A 70 -4.56 -4.22 -20.13
N ALA A 71 -3.34 -4.79 -20.23
CA ALA A 71 -2.39 -4.46 -21.30
C ALA A 71 -2.96 -4.65 -22.70
N HIS A 72 -3.92 -5.56 -22.88
CA HIS A 72 -4.62 -5.79 -24.16
C HIS A 72 -5.46 -4.59 -24.65
N LEU A 73 -5.79 -3.64 -23.78
CA LEU A 73 -6.47 -2.39 -24.12
C LEU A 73 -5.50 -1.28 -24.57
N ILE A 74 -4.20 -1.50 -24.39
CA ILE A 74 -3.15 -0.53 -24.73
C ILE A 74 -2.68 -0.78 -26.15
N LYS A 75 -2.82 0.23 -27.01
CA LYS A 75 -2.50 0.11 -28.44
C LYS A 75 -1.17 0.70 -28.85
N ASP A 76 -0.59 1.55 -28.00
CA ASP A 76 0.59 2.34 -28.30
C ASP A 76 1.39 2.64 -27.05
N ASP A 77 2.51 3.32 -27.19
CA ASP A 77 3.25 3.87 -26.07
C ASP A 77 2.43 4.96 -25.38
N ILE A 78 1.94 4.65 -24.21
CA ILE A 78 1.21 5.57 -23.35
C ILE A 78 1.98 5.76 -22.04
N SER A 79 1.61 6.76 -21.28
CA SER A 79 2.06 6.94 -19.91
C SER A 79 0.84 7.06 -18.99
N ILE A 80 0.82 6.25 -17.94
CA ILE A 80 -0.20 6.31 -16.90
C ILE A 80 0.45 6.90 -15.65
N THR A 81 -0.06 8.05 -15.19
CA THR A 81 0.51 8.77 -14.06
C THR A 81 -0.51 8.92 -12.95
N PHE A 82 -0.10 8.58 -11.73
CA PHE A 82 -0.86 8.74 -10.50
C PHE A 82 -0.24 9.88 -9.69
N THR A 83 -0.99 10.96 -9.49
CA THR A 83 -0.51 12.17 -8.81
C THR A 83 -1.39 12.52 -7.62
N LEU A 84 -0.79 13.10 -6.59
CA LEU A 84 -1.50 13.58 -5.42
C LEU A 84 -2.37 14.78 -5.79
N ASN A 85 -3.61 14.79 -5.30
CA ASN A 85 -4.49 15.93 -5.33
C ASN A 85 -4.47 16.69 -3.98
N TYR A 86 -5.27 17.74 -3.85
CA TYR A 86 -5.31 18.56 -2.63
C TYR A 86 -5.75 17.79 -1.37
N LEU A 87 -6.53 16.71 -1.50
CA LEU A 87 -6.97 15.87 -0.39
C LEU A 87 -5.80 15.15 0.28
N ALA A 88 -4.70 14.94 -0.44
CA ALA A 88 -3.50 14.29 0.09
C ALA A 88 -2.79 15.07 1.21
N ASN A 89 -3.11 16.35 1.38
CA ASN A 89 -2.63 17.15 2.50
C ASN A 89 -3.26 16.73 3.84
N TYR A 90 -4.41 16.04 3.78
CA TYR A 90 -5.21 15.68 4.96
C TYR A 90 -5.44 14.19 5.10
N TYR A 91 -5.41 13.44 4.00
CA TYR A 91 -5.84 12.04 3.92
C TYR A 91 -4.84 11.17 3.16
N SER A 92 -4.94 9.87 3.34
CA SER A 92 -4.08 8.87 2.68
C SER A 92 -4.84 7.85 1.82
N HIS A 93 -6.17 7.90 1.79
CA HIS A 93 -7.00 6.95 1.05
C HIS A 93 -6.93 7.14 -0.48
N VAL A 94 -7.54 6.21 -1.18
CA VAL A 94 -7.53 6.12 -2.65
C VAL A 94 -7.97 7.39 -3.39
N ASN A 95 -8.89 8.18 -2.82
CA ASN A 95 -9.39 9.40 -3.46
C ASN A 95 -8.43 10.59 -3.38
N THR A 96 -7.24 10.42 -2.77
CA THR A 96 -6.20 11.46 -2.69
C THR A 96 -5.30 11.49 -3.94
N VAL A 97 -5.58 10.64 -4.92
CA VAL A 97 -4.78 10.48 -6.14
C VAL A 97 -5.65 10.65 -7.37
N ASP A 98 -5.16 11.44 -8.30
CA ASP A 98 -5.74 11.59 -9.63
C ASP A 98 -4.93 10.77 -10.65
N VAL A 99 -5.63 10.27 -11.66
CA VAL A 99 -5.06 9.46 -12.73
C VAL A 99 -5.01 10.26 -14.01
N PHE A 100 -3.84 10.31 -14.64
CA PHE A 100 -3.65 10.91 -15.96
C PHE A 100 -3.11 9.86 -16.93
N ILE A 101 -3.69 9.81 -18.12
CA ILE A 101 -3.22 8.95 -19.21
C ILE A 101 -2.81 9.87 -20.35
N ASP A 102 -1.50 9.84 -20.66
CA ASP A 102 -0.96 10.51 -21.85
C ASP A 102 -0.95 9.51 -23.00
N TYR A 103 -1.73 9.78 -24.04
CA TYR A 103 -1.98 8.88 -25.17
C TYR A 103 -2.17 9.64 -26.47
N ASP A 104 -2.00 8.96 -27.57
CA ASP A 104 -2.30 9.51 -28.90
C ASP A 104 -3.80 9.39 -29.22
N GLU A 105 -4.49 10.50 -29.23
CA GLU A 105 -5.95 10.56 -29.47
C GLU A 105 -6.36 9.98 -30.82
N GLU A 106 -5.47 9.97 -31.81
CA GLU A 106 -5.76 9.41 -33.13
C GLU A 106 -5.83 7.88 -33.13
N LYS A 107 -5.23 7.23 -32.12
CA LYS A 107 -5.15 5.76 -32.03
C LYS A 107 -6.28 5.11 -31.24
N TYR A 108 -7.08 5.91 -30.54
CA TYR A 108 -8.16 5.44 -29.70
C TYR A 108 -9.48 6.07 -30.09
N THR A 109 -10.52 5.27 -30.25
CA THR A 109 -11.90 5.79 -30.28
C THR A 109 -12.29 6.24 -28.86
N CYS A 110 -13.33 7.07 -28.73
CA CYS A 110 -13.84 7.47 -27.42
C CYS A 110 -14.23 6.26 -26.56
N LYS A 111 -14.80 5.24 -27.17
CA LYS A 111 -15.17 4.00 -26.47
C LYS A 111 -13.94 3.25 -25.96
N GLU A 112 -12.93 3.11 -26.79
CA GLU A 112 -11.67 2.42 -26.42
C GLU A 112 -10.93 3.15 -25.32
N TYR A 113 -10.83 4.48 -25.40
CA TYR A 113 -10.24 5.28 -24.34
C TYR A 113 -11.00 5.15 -23.02
N ASN A 114 -12.32 5.23 -23.05
CA ASN A 114 -13.14 5.08 -21.86
C ASN A 114 -12.98 3.69 -21.22
N GLN A 115 -12.85 2.65 -22.02
CA GLN A 115 -12.57 1.30 -21.52
C GLN A 115 -11.20 1.23 -20.84
N LEU A 116 -10.17 1.82 -21.44
CA LEU A 116 -8.83 1.89 -20.86
C LEU A 116 -8.84 2.69 -19.55
N GLU A 117 -9.41 3.89 -19.55
CA GLU A 117 -9.48 4.74 -18.35
C GLU A 117 -10.21 4.05 -17.20
N ASN A 118 -11.34 3.43 -17.49
CA ASN A 118 -12.10 2.68 -16.48
C ASN A 118 -11.31 1.48 -15.95
N ALA A 119 -10.58 0.77 -16.80
CA ALA A 119 -9.74 -0.35 -16.40
C ALA A 119 -8.59 0.10 -15.48
N VAL A 120 -7.93 1.21 -15.80
CA VAL A 120 -6.88 1.80 -14.98
C VAL A 120 -7.42 2.19 -13.60
N LYS A 121 -8.52 2.93 -13.56
CA LYS A 121 -9.13 3.41 -12.31
C LYS A 121 -9.63 2.25 -11.45
N SER A 122 -10.23 1.25 -12.05
CA SER A 122 -10.72 0.06 -11.35
C SER A 122 -9.57 -0.74 -10.75
N TRP A 123 -8.54 -1.00 -11.53
CA TRP A 123 -7.33 -1.68 -11.06
C TRP A 123 -6.68 -0.93 -9.89
N TYR A 124 -6.50 0.38 -10.01
CA TYR A 124 -5.93 1.22 -8.96
C TYR A 124 -6.70 1.07 -7.64
N ARG A 125 -8.02 1.21 -7.70
CA ARG A 125 -8.88 1.08 -6.51
C ARG A 125 -8.84 -0.32 -5.91
N ASP A 126 -8.83 -1.35 -6.74
CA ASP A 126 -8.80 -2.74 -6.27
C ASP A 126 -7.47 -3.06 -5.59
N VAL A 127 -6.35 -2.59 -6.14
CA VAL A 127 -5.02 -2.70 -5.51
C VAL A 127 -5.02 -2.01 -4.15
N CYS A 128 -5.46 -0.75 -4.08
CA CYS A 128 -5.51 0.00 -2.82
C CYS A 128 -6.39 -0.69 -1.76
N LYS A 129 -7.54 -1.23 -2.15
CA LYS A 129 -8.43 -1.96 -1.23
C LYS A 129 -7.81 -3.26 -0.70
N ARG A 130 -7.16 -4.03 -1.57
CA ARG A 130 -6.49 -5.26 -1.15
C ARG A 130 -5.33 -4.97 -0.20
N LEU A 131 -4.56 -3.93 -0.48
CA LEU A 131 -3.46 -3.49 0.39
C LEU A 131 -3.98 -2.97 1.74
N GLU A 132 -5.04 -2.19 1.75
CA GLU A 132 -5.66 -1.71 2.99
C GLU A 132 -6.14 -2.88 3.85
N LYS A 133 -6.84 -3.83 3.25
CA LYS A 133 -7.28 -5.04 3.94
C LYS A 133 -6.10 -5.84 4.48
N SER A 134 -5.08 -6.06 3.67
CA SER A 134 -3.86 -6.79 4.08
C SER A 134 -3.15 -6.09 5.24
N GLY A 135 -3.08 -4.77 5.22
CA GLY A 135 -2.49 -3.98 6.30
C GLY A 135 -3.27 -4.08 7.61
N TYR A 136 -4.59 -3.97 7.56
CA TYR A 136 -5.42 -4.13 8.75
C TYR A 136 -5.42 -5.57 9.28
N ASP A 137 -5.47 -6.58 8.41
CA ASP A 137 -5.35 -7.99 8.82
C ASP A 137 -4.00 -8.24 9.52
N TYR A 138 -2.93 -7.61 9.03
CA TYR A 138 -1.61 -7.68 9.64
C TYR A 138 -1.58 -7.03 11.02
N LEU A 139 -2.17 -5.83 11.16
CA LEU A 139 -2.27 -5.12 12.44
C LEU A 139 -3.14 -5.86 13.45
N ASP A 140 -4.25 -6.46 13.02
CA ASP A 140 -5.14 -7.23 13.89
C ASP A 140 -4.42 -8.43 14.51
N ALA A 141 -3.42 -9.00 13.83
CA ALA A 141 -2.56 -10.04 14.38
C ALA A 141 -1.63 -9.52 15.51
N TYR A 142 -1.46 -8.21 15.62
CA TYR A 142 -0.69 -7.54 16.70
C TYR A 142 -1.60 -6.93 17.77
N GLU A 143 -2.91 -7.10 17.72
CA GLU A 143 -3.76 -6.75 18.86
C GLU A 143 -3.38 -7.62 20.06
N MET A 144 -2.60 -7.01 20.95
CA MET A 144 -2.02 -7.67 22.11
C MET A 144 -3.04 -7.74 23.25
N GLU A 145 -4.02 -8.63 23.09
CA GLU A 145 -5.01 -8.88 24.14
C GLU A 145 -4.47 -9.84 25.19
N ASP A 146 -3.37 -10.57 24.88
CA ASP A 146 -2.89 -11.64 25.72
C ASP A 146 -1.41 -11.44 26.11
N GLU A 147 -1.04 -12.02 27.23
CA GLU A 147 0.29 -11.93 27.82
C GLU A 147 1.37 -12.60 26.95
N ASP A 148 0.99 -13.63 26.21
CA ASP A 148 1.91 -14.39 25.37
C ASP A 148 2.35 -13.57 24.14
N ASP A 149 1.46 -12.74 23.58
CA ASP A 149 1.77 -11.84 22.46
C ASP A 149 2.83 -10.80 22.85
N VAL A 150 2.72 -10.27 24.07
CA VAL A 150 3.72 -9.33 24.61
C VAL A 150 5.05 -10.02 24.85
N ARG A 151 5.05 -11.26 25.33
CA ARG A 151 6.28 -12.03 25.52
C ARG A 151 6.98 -12.33 24.20
N LEU A 152 6.23 -12.68 23.17
CA LEU A 152 6.76 -12.89 21.82
C LEU A 152 7.42 -11.62 21.28
N LEU A 153 6.77 -10.47 21.45
CA LEU A 153 7.28 -9.18 21.02
C LEU A 153 8.57 -8.79 21.77
N LEU A 154 8.61 -8.99 23.09
CA LEU A 154 9.78 -8.68 23.90
C LEU A 154 10.94 -9.65 23.66
N ALA A 155 10.65 -10.95 23.56
CA ALA A 155 11.64 -11.97 23.24
C ALA A 155 12.32 -11.72 21.89
N TYR A 156 11.56 -11.28 20.93
CA TYR A 156 12.06 -10.89 19.63
C TYR A 156 13.10 -9.77 19.69
N ASP A 157 12.77 -8.71 20.42
CA ASP A 157 13.66 -7.56 20.56
C ASP A 157 14.96 -7.88 21.31
N GLU A 158 14.90 -8.76 22.31
CA GLU A 158 16.07 -9.20 23.05
C GLU A 158 17.00 -10.12 22.24
N PHE A 159 16.45 -11.03 21.46
CA PHE A 159 17.21 -12.07 20.76
C PHE A 159 17.61 -11.74 19.32
N THR A 160 16.93 -10.83 18.67
CA THR A 160 17.11 -10.56 17.23
C THR A 160 17.64 -9.17 16.92
N GLY A 161 17.87 -8.34 17.94
CA GLY A 161 18.37 -6.98 17.76
C GLY A 161 17.38 -6.09 16.99
N GLY A 162 16.10 -6.27 17.23
CA GLY A 162 15.04 -5.47 16.64
C GLY A 162 14.49 -5.96 15.30
N LYS A 163 14.73 -7.23 14.98
CA LYS A 163 14.10 -7.86 13.79
C LYS A 163 13.01 -8.82 14.24
N TRP A 164 11.83 -8.76 13.69
CA TRP A 164 10.76 -9.70 13.97
C TRP A 164 11.08 -11.11 13.47
N THR A 165 11.19 -12.05 14.35
CA THR A 165 11.14 -13.47 14.02
C THR A 165 9.96 -14.05 14.77
N ILE A 166 8.98 -14.56 14.12
CA ILE A 166 7.98 -15.42 14.74
C ILE A 166 8.68 -16.74 15.01
N ILE A 167 8.90 -17.04 16.28
CA ILE A 167 9.41 -18.35 16.70
C ILE A 167 8.23 -19.31 16.77
#